data_f2c2ef7d6231fb3171272a24a98e204c
#
_entry.id   f2c2ef7d6231fb3171272a24a98e204c
#
_cell.length_a   1.000
_cell.length_b   1.000
_cell.length_c   1.000
_cell.angle_alpha   90.00
_cell.angle_beta   90.00
_cell.angle_gamma   90.00
#
_symmetry.space_group_name_H-M   'P 1'
#
loop_
_entity.id
_entity.type
_entity.pdbx_description
1 polymer ?
#
loop_
_entity_poly.entity_id
_entity_poly.type
_entity_poly.pdbx_seq_one_letter_code
_entity_poly.pdbx_strand_id
1 'polypeptide(L)'
;VAMGSILFASDLDNTLLFSHRHRQPGDRCVELLNGAEQGFFTQETVDLLPQVVQRVQLLPVTTRSVEQYLRIQWPAGTAPRGALTANGAVLLRDGGLDRDWYAQSRELIRDYQGELHRILRSLSARPEPSTVRSVEEMYVYAACPDPAAAERCAGDWDPGSPIRAVVSGRKVYFFPPGVDKGTA
;
A
#
# COMPACT_ATOMS: atom_id res chain seq x y z
N VAL A 1 -31.39 9.18 17.88
CA VAL A 1 -30.24 9.91 17.34
C VAL A 1 -29.30 8.83 16.83
N ALA A 2 -29.16 8.67 15.50
CA ALA A 2 -28.14 7.79 14.93
C ALA A 2 -26.77 8.31 15.39
N MET A 3 -26.08 7.57 16.22
CA MET A 3 -24.69 7.86 16.55
C MET A 3 -23.92 7.76 15.24
N GLY A 4 -23.35 8.88 14.77
CA GLY A 4 -22.50 8.89 13.59
C GLY A 4 -21.38 7.87 13.77
N SER A 5 -21.20 6.97 12.80
CA SER A 5 -20.11 6.02 12.83
C SER A 5 -18.78 6.77 12.65
N ILE A 6 -17.88 6.62 13.61
CA ILE A 6 -16.53 7.18 13.51
C ILE A 6 -15.75 6.34 12.51
N LEU A 7 -15.19 6.97 11.47
CA LEU A 7 -14.24 6.37 10.56
C LEU A 7 -12.82 6.58 11.12
N PHE A 8 -12.09 5.50 11.31
CA PHE A 8 -10.70 5.53 11.77
C PHE A 8 -9.79 5.04 10.64
N ALA A 9 -9.18 5.98 9.92
CA ALA A 9 -8.19 5.70 8.91
C ALA A 9 -6.82 5.40 9.55
N SER A 10 -6.21 4.29 9.18
CA SER A 10 -4.90 3.86 9.71
C SER A 10 -3.99 3.40 8.59
N ASP A 11 -2.71 3.77 8.66
CA ASP A 11 -1.68 3.08 7.88
C ASP A 11 -1.59 1.61 8.30
N LEU A 12 -1.05 0.79 7.45
CA LEU A 12 -0.96 -0.65 7.65
C LEU A 12 0.47 -1.10 7.96
N ASP A 13 1.39 -0.92 7.01
CA ASP A 13 2.77 -1.39 7.13
C ASP A 13 3.56 -0.56 8.16
N ASN A 14 4.22 -1.23 9.10
CA ASN A 14 4.93 -0.65 10.24
C ASN A 14 4.02 0.16 11.21
N THR A 15 2.70 -0.05 11.14
CA THR A 15 1.71 0.55 12.04
C THR A 15 0.85 -0.55 12.68
N LEU A 16 0.09 -1.30 11.91
CA LEU A 16 -0.67 -2.47 12.36
C LEU A 16 0.03 -3.77 11.99
N LEU A 17 0.70 -3.80 10.83
CA LEU A 17 1.31 -4.98 10.25
C LEU A 17 2.83 -4.81 10.16
N PHE A 18 3.56 -5.77 10.70
CA PHE A 18 5.02 -5.78 10.73
C PHE A 18 5.57 -6.94 9.90
N SER A 19 6.71 -6.74 9.23
CA SER A 19 7.37 -7.80 8.47
C SER A 19 8.08 -8.78 9.41
N HIS A 20 8.38 -9.99 8.91
CA HIS A 20 9.13 -11.02 9.63
C HIS A 20 10.47 -10.53 10.24
N ARG A 21 11.05 -9.44 9.67
CA ARG A 21 12.31 -8.83 10.18
C ARG A 21 12.12 -8.10 11.50
N HIS A 22 10.89 -7.70 11.83
CA HIS A 22 10.54 -6.97 13.04
C HIS A 22 9.72 -7.82 14.01
N ARG A 23 9.59 -9.13 13.72
CA ARG A 23 8.84 -10.07 14.55
C ARG A 23 9.38 -10.12 15.98
N GLN A 24 8.47 -10.04 16.94
CA GLN A 24 8.73 -10.22 18.36
C GLN A 24 8.09 -11.53 18.87
N PRO A 25 8.57 -12.07 20.00
CA PRO A 25 7.92 -13.20 20.65
C PRO A 25 6.44 -12.87 20.98
N GLY A 26 5.52 -13.74 20.58
CA GLY A 26 4.09 -13.54 20.77
C GLY A 26 3.37 -12.93 19.58
N ASP A 27 4.07 -12.39 18.58
CA ASP A 27 3.45 -11.85 17.37
C ASP A 27 2.76 -12.96 16.57
N ARG A 28 1.56 -12.64 16.08
CA ARG A 28 0.74 -13.57 15.29
C ARG A 28 0.98 -13.38 13.80
N CYS A 29 1.38 -14.45 13.11
CA CYS A 29 1.43 -14.45 11.65
C CYS A 29 0.02 -14.29 11.05
N VAL A 30 -0.16 -13.28 10.19
CA VAL A 30 -1.41 -12.95 9.52
C VAL A 30 -1.26 -12.84 8.00
N GLU A 31 -0.07 -13.01 7.48
CA GLU A 31 0.17 -12.99 6.03
C GLU A 31 1.19 -14.05 5.66
N LEU A 32 0.85 -14.89 4.67
CA LEU A 32 1.74 -15.83 4.04
C LEU A 32 2.05 -15.40 2.61
N LEU A 33 3.27 -15.59 2.17
CA LEU A 33 3.70 -15.46 0.77
C LEU A 33 4.42 -16.73 0.34
N ASN A 34 3.85 -17.44 -0.64
CA ASN A 34 4.39 -18.73 -1.11
C ASN A 34 4.62 -19.74 0.04
N GLY A 35 3.71 -19.76 1.02
CA GLY A 35 3.82 -20.65 2.19
C GLY A 35 4.77 -20.16 3.29
N ALA A 36 5.51 -19.08 3.08
CA ALA A 36 6.40 -18.51 4.07
C ALA A 36 5.70 -17.39 4.86
N GLU A 37 5.98 -17.31 6.17
CA GLU A 37 5.49 -16.25 7.04
C GLU A 37 6.06 -14.88 6.60
N GLN A 38 5.17 -13.93 6.32
CA GLN A 38 5.53 -12.63 5.75
C GLN A 38 5.16 -11.46 6.65
N GLY A 39 3.95 -11.43 7.18
CA GLY A 39 3.41 -10.31 7.94
C GLY A 39 2.81 -10.75 9.27
N PHE A 40 2.95 -9.90 10.28
CA PHE A 40 2.57 -10.20 11.68
C PHE A 40 1.81 -9.04 12.29
N PHE A 41 0.78 -9.35 13.07
CA PHE A 41 0.24 -8.43 14.06
C PHE A 41 0.91 -8.66 15.41
N THR A 42 1.18 -7.59 16.15
CA THR A 42 1.61 -7.72 17.54
C THR A 42 0.50 -8.35 18.37
N GLN A 43 0.84 -9.02 19.47
CA GLN A 43 -0.16 -9.57 20.37
C GLN A 43 -1.12 -8.47 20.86
N GLU A 44 -0.61 -7.27 21.17
CA GLU A 44 -1.44 -6.14 21.55
C GLU A 44 -2.43 -5.73 20.46
N THR A 45 -2.00 -5.69 19.19
CA THR A 45 -2.90 -5.42 18.06
C THR A 45 -4.01 -6.47 17.99
N VAL A 46 -3.68 -7.75 18.14
CA VAL A 46 -4.67 -8.85 18.11
C VAL A 46 -5.69 -8.70 19.25
N ASP A 47 -5.26 -8.32 20.44
CA ASP A 47 -6.10 -8.18 21.63
C ASP A 47 -7.01 -6.94 21.55
N LEU A 48 -6.54 -5.85 20.94
CA LEU A 48 -7.28 -4.59 20.84
C LEU A 48 -8.22 -4.50 19.64
N LEU A 49 -7.89 -5.13 18.51
CA LEU A 49 -8.71 -5.07 17.28
C LEU A 49 -10.20 -5.35 17.50
N PRO A 50 -10.62 -6.38 18.26
CA PRO A 50 -12.04 -6.63 18.52
C PRO A 50 -12.76 -5.47 19.20
N GLN A 51 -12.07 -4.75 20.09
CA GLN A 51 -12.61 -3.59 20.78
C GLN A 51 -12.68 -2.36 19.87
N VAL A 52 -11.68 -2.18 19.00
CA VAL A 52 -11.62 -1.08 18.05
C VAL A 52 -12.76 -1.18 17.03
N VAL A 53 -12.94 -2.34 16.39
CA VAL A 53 -13.97 -2.52 15.35
C VAL A 53 -15.41 -2.45 15.87
N GLN A 54 -15.62 -2.60 17.18
CA GLN A 54 -16.92 -2.39 17.82
C GLN A 54 -17.27 -0.90 17.99
N ARG A 55 -16.29 -0.02 18.01
CA ARG A 55 -16.45 1.40 18.32
C ARG A 55 -16.30 2.29 17.10
N VAL A 56 -15.49 1.87 16.12
CA VAL A 56 -15.16 2.65 14.93
C VAL A 56 -15.18 1.76 13.68
N GLN A 57 -15.37 2.38 12.53
CA GLN A 57 -15.12 1.74 11.24
C GLN A 57 -13.63 1.89 10.93
N LEU A 58 -12.87 0.80 11.08
CA LEU A 58 -11.46 0.78 10.70
C LEU A 58 -11.32 0.80 9.18
N LEU A 59 -10.55 1.75 8.66
CA LEU A 59 -10.21 1.90 7.24
C LEU A 59 -8.70 1.84 7.07
N PRO A 60 -8.11 0.69 6.72
CA PRO A 60 -6.71 0.64 6.33
C PRO A 60 -6.44 1.48 5.08
N VAL A 61 -5.37 2.28 5.11
CA VAL A 61 -4.90 3.09 3.98
C VAL A 61 -3.45 2.75 3.70
N THR A 62 -3.18 2.10 2.56
CA THR A 62 -1.87 1.48 2.32
C THR A 62 -1.37 1.65 0.89
N THR A 63 -0.04 1.60 0.71
CA THR A 63 0.60 1.50 -0.60
C THR A 63 0.54 0.09 -1.19
N ARG A 64 0.03 -0.91 -0.46
CA ARG A 64 -0.10 -2.27 -0.96
C ARG A 64 -1.02 -2.33 -2.18
N SER A 65 -0.74 -3.27 -3.10
CA SER A 65 -1.72 -3.65 -4.13
C SER A 65 -2.93 -4.34 -3.50
N VAL A 66 -4.01 -4.46 -4.26
CA VAL A 66 -5.21 -5.21 -3.85
C VAL A 66 -4.83 -6.64 -3.45
N GLU A 67 -4.06 -7.33 -4.30
CA GLU A 67 -3.60 -8.69 -4.02
C GLU A 67 -2.82 -8.79 -2.70
N GLN A 68 -1.88 -7.86 -2.47
CA GLN A 68 -1.10 -7.84 -1.23
C GLN A 68 -1.96 -7.59 0.01
N TYR A 69 -2.97 -6.74 -0.10
CA TYR A 69 -3.89 -6.47 0.99
C TYR A 69 -4.78 -7.69 1.30
N LEU A 70 -5.33 -8.33 0.27
CA LEU A 70 -6.23 -9.49 0.42
C LEU A 70 -5.54 -10.75 0.96
N ARG A 71 -4.20 -10.81 0.98
CA ARG A 71 -3.46 -11.89 1.65
C ARG A 71 -3.53 -11.82 3.18
N ILE A 72 -3.93 -10.68 3.76
CA ILE A 72 -3.98 -10.51 5.21
C ILE A 72 -5.15 -11.31 5.78
N GLN A 73 -4.83 -12.22 6.67
CA GLN A 73 -5.79 -13.02 7.43
C GLN A 73 -6.12 -12.30 8.74
N TRP A 74 -7.12 -11.46 8.69
CA TRP A 74 -7.59 -10.73 9.87
C TRP A 74 -8.13 -11.70 10.92
N PRO A 75 -7.90 -11.43 12.23
CA PRO A 75 -8.54 -12.19 13.30
C PRO A 75 -10.07 -12.23 13.11
N ALA A 76 -10.69 -13.31 13.55
CA ALA A 76 -12.12 -13.52 13.34
C ALA A 76 -12.98 -12.33 13.81
N GLY A 77 -13.84 -11.83 12.95
CA GLY A 77 -14.75 -10.71 13.25
C GLY A 77 -14.07 -9.32 13.28
N THR A 78 -12.78 -9.20 12.89
CA THR A 78 -12.06 -7.92 12.91
C THR A 78 -11.72 -7.39 11.53
N ALA A 79 -12.03 -8.11 10.46
CA ALA A 79 -11.75 -7.69 9.10
C ALA A 79 -12.45 -6.35 8.78
N PRO A 80 -11.71 -5.33 8.33
CA PRO A 80 -12.31 -4.06 7.92
C PRO A 80 -13.26 -4.24 6.73
N ARG A 81 -14.39 -3.54 6.76
CA ARG A 81 -15.37 -3.56 5.65
C ARG A 81 -14.90 -2.78 4.43
N GLY A 82 -13.96 -1.86 4.62
CA GLY A 82 -13.33 -1.08 3.56
C GLY A 82 -11.83 -1.01 3.72
N ALA A 83 -11.12 -0.76 2.62
CA ALA A 83 -9.69 -0.45 2.61
C ALA A 83 -9.34 0.41 1.40
N LEU A 84 -8.45 1.38 1.59
CA LEU A 84 -7.83 2.14 0.53
C LEU A 84 -6.46 1.54 0.23
N THR A 85 -6.32 0.88 -0.90
CA THR A 85 -5.07 0.27 -1.39
C THR A 85 -4.45 1.12 -2.50
N ALA A 86 -3.30 0.72 -3.01
CA ALA A 86 -2.56 1.44 -4.05
C ALA A 86 -2.41 2.95 -3.73
N ASN A 87 -2.02 3.27 -2.48
CA ASN A 87 -1.83 4.64 -2.00
C ASN A 87 -3.10 5.51 -2.05
N GLY A 88 -4.28 4.91 -1.84
CA GLY A 88 -5.58 5.58 -1.89
C GLY A 88 -6.30 5.50 -3.24
N ALA A 89 -5.61 5.03 -4.29
CA ALA A 89 -6.19 4.99 -5.63
C ALA A 89 -7.25 3.90 -5.83
N VAL A 90 -7.28 2.87 -4.97
CA VAL A 90 -8.23 1.77 -5.07
C VAL A 90 -8.98 1.59 -3.76
N LEU A 91 -10.30 1.75 -3.80
CA LEU A 91 -11.18 1.46 -2.67
C LEU A 91 -11.72 0.02 -2.78
N LEU A 92 -11.57 -0.74 -1.71
CA LEU A 92 -12.24 -2.01 -1.51
C LEU A 92 -13.43 -1.82 -0.57
N ARG A 93 -14.56 -2.44 -0.88
CA ARG A 93 -15.76 -2.54 -0.03
C ARG A 93 -16.16 -3.99 0.14
N ASP A 94 -16.25 -4.46 1.37
CA ASP A 94 -16.59 -5.85 1.71
C ASP A 94 -15.77 -6.88 0.86
N GLY A 95 -14.47 -6.57 0.65
CA GLY A 95 -13.53 -7.39 -0.12
C GLY A 95 -13.62 -7.25 -1.65
N GLY A 96 -14.56 -6.47 -2.17
CA GLY A 96 -14.73 -6.20 -3.60
C GLY A 96 -14.20 -4.83 -4.02
N LEU A 97 -13.82 -4.72 -5.29
CA LEU A 97 -13.38 -3.46 -5.90
C LEU A 97 -14.57 -2.50 -6.07
N ASP A 98 -14.46 -1.29 -5.54
CA ASP A 98 -15.35 -0.18 -5.88
C ASP A 98 -14.99 0.34 -7.28
N ARG A 99 -15.83 0.00 -8.27
CA ARG A 99 -15.56 0.30 -9.68
C ARG A 99 -15.63 1.79 -10.00
N ASP A 100 -16.49 2.53 -9.31
CA ASP A 100 -16.65 3.96 -9.55
C ASP A 100 -15.44 4.72 -9.00
N TRP A 101 -14.96 4.36 -7.81
CA TRP A 101 -13.72 4.88 -7.26
C TRP A 101 -12.53 4.59 -8.18
N TYR A 102 -12.41 3.35 -8.65
CA TYR A 102 -11.32 2.96 -9.54
C TYR A 102 -11.37 3.73 -10.87
N ALA A 103 -12.56 3.90 -11.46
CA ALA A 103 -12.74 4.65 -12.69
C ALA A 103 -12.34 6.14 -12.51
N GLN A 104 -12.72 6.77 -11.40
CA GLN A 104 -12.31 8.13 -11.06
C GLN A 104 -10.79 8.25 -10.91
N SER A 105 -10.15 7.31 -10.21
CA SER A 105 -8.71 7.27 -10.05
C SER A 105 -7.99 7.09 -11.39
N ARG A 106 -8.52 6.26 -12.30
CA ARG A 106 -8.00 6.07 -13.66
C ARG A 106 -8.08 7.35 -14.48
N GLU A 107 -9.19 8.06 -14.38
CA GLU A 107 -9.38 9.34 -15.08
C GLU A 107 -8.41 10.40 -14.56
N LEU A 108 -8.21 10.47 -13.24
CA LEU A 108 -7.30 11.42 -12.58
C LEU A 108 -5.85 11.28 -13.09
N ILE A 109 -5.40 10.06 -13.36
CA ILE A 109 -4.02 9.79 -13.79
C ILE A 109 -3.87 9.56 -15.29
N ARG A 110 -4.94 9.73 -16.08
CA ARG A 110 -4.94 9.42 -17.51
C ARG A 110 -3.78 10.07 -18.26
N ASP A 111 -3.53 11.34 -18.02
CA ASP A 111 -2.52 12.11 -18.72
C ASP A 111 -1.08 11.73 -18.33
N TYR A 112 -0.91 11.01 -17.22
CA TYR A 112 0.39 10.56 -16.70
C TYR A 112 0.74 9.12 -17.09
N GLN A 113 -0.16 8.38 -17.72
CA GLN A 113 0.03 6.96 -18.08
C GLN A 113 1.26 6.73 -18.98
N GLY A 114 1.45 7.59 -19.98
CA GLY A 114 2.62 7.51 -20.85
C GLY A 114 3.94 7.68 -20.11
N GLU A 115 3.97 8.55 -19.12
CA GLU A 115 5.14 8.80 -18.30
C GLU A 115 5.40 7.66 -17.30
N LEU A 116 4.36 7.13 -16.67
CA LEU A 116 4.46 5.93 -15.83
C LEU A 116 5.02 4.72 -16.60
N HIS A 117 4.59 4.54 -17.85
CA HIS A 117 5.15 3.50 -18.72
C HIS A 117 6.63 3.74 -19.08
N ARG A 118 7.05 5.00 -19.25
CA ARG A 118 8.48 5.33 -19.48
C ARG A 118 9.30 5.00 -18.23
N ILE A 119 8.83 5.36 -17.04
CA ILE A 119 9.48 5.04 -15.76
C ILE A 119 9.62 3.51 -15.62
N LEU A 120 8.53 2.78 -15.80
CA LEU A 120 8.51 1.32 -15.68
C LEU A 120 9.57 0.68 -16.59
N ARG A 121 9.63 1.08 -17.86
CA ARG A 121 10.62 0.57 -18.83
C ARG A 121 12.05 0.95 -18.46
N SER A 122 12.26 2.22 -18.11
CA SER A 122 13.58 2.72 -17.72
C SER A 122 14.16 1.96 -16.52
N LEU A 123 13.36 1.78 -15.47
CA LEU A 123 13.77 1.05 -14.28
C LEU A 123 13.96 -0.45 -14.53
N SER A 124 13.10 -1.05 -15.37
CA SER A 124 13.20 -2.47 -15.73
C SER A 124 14.46 -2.79 -16.55
N ALA A 125 15.05 -1.80 -17.23
CA ALA A 125 16.30 -1.94 -17.96
C ALA A 125 17.56 -1.78 -17.09
N ARG A 126 17.41 -1.40 -15.83
CA ARG A 126 18.52 -1.19 -14.89
C ARG A 126 18.86 -2.47 -14.13
N PRO A 127 20.13 -2.68 -13.77
CA PRO A 127 20.54 -3.81 -12.93
C PRO A 127 20.21 -3.63 -11.44
N GLU A 128 20.09 -2.37 -10.95
CA GLU A 128 19.96 -2.10 -9.52
C GLU A 128 18.62 -2.58 -8.90
N PRO A 129 17.43 -2.33 -9.49
CA PRO A 129 16.21 -2.80 -8.88
C PRO A 129 16.09 -4.32 -8.97
N SER A 130 15.83 -4.96 -7.83
CA SER A 130 15.51 -6.40 -7.80
C SER A 130 14.08 -6.71 -8.27
N THR A 131 13.20 -5.72 -8.19
CA THR A 131 11.80 -5.81 -8.63
C THR A 131 11.35 -4.44 -9.12
N VAL A 132 10.70 -4.41 -10.27
CA VAL A 132 10.02 -3.22 -10.79
C VAL A 132 8.63 -3.63 -11.25
N ARG A 133 7.60 -2.89 -10.88
CA ARG A 133 6.23 -3.17 -11.28
C ARG A 133 5.34 -1.94 -11.30
N SER A 134 4.31 -1.95 -12.12
CA SER A 134 3.14 -1.09 -11.98
C SER A 134 2.22 -1.65 -10.89
N VAL A 135 1.71 -0.80 -10.03
CA VAL A 135 0.76 -1.17 -8.98
C VAL A 135 -0.62 -0.65 -9.38
N GLU A 136 -1.55 -1.57 -9.65
CA GLU A 136 -2.94 -1.30 -10.09
C GLU A 136 -3.03 -0.32 -11.28
N GLU A 137 -1.95 -0.18 -12.06
CA GLU A 137 -1.79 0.84 -13.12
C GLU A 137 -1.83 2.29 -12.60
N MET A 138 -1.71 2.51 -11.30
CA MET A 138 -1.81 3.81 -10.66
C MET A 138 -0.46 4.47 -10.42
N TYR A 139 0.57 3.68 -10.13
CA TYR A 139 1.93 4.17 -9.91
C TYR A 139 2.97 3.08 -10.17
N VAL A 140 4.25 3.48 -10.26
CA VAL A 140 5.37 2.54 -10.42
C VAL A 140 6.10 2.37 -9.09
N TYR A 141 6.45 1.12 -8.80
CA TYR A 141 7.21 0.71 -7.61
C TYR A 141 8.48 -0.02 -8.02
N ALA A 142 9.57 0.26 -7.32
CA ALA A 142 10.80 -0.50 -7.42
C ALA A 142 11.32 -0.89 -6.03
N ALA A 143 11.85 -2.12 -5.91
CA ALA A 143 12.62 -2.57 -4.75
C ALA A 143 14.09 -2.67 -5.13
N CYS A 144 14.97 -2.10 -4.31
CA CYS A 144 16.40 -2.05 -4.52
C CYS A 144 17.14 -2.91 -3.47
N PRO A 145 18.40 -3.31 -3.73
CA PRO A 145 19.19 -4.13 -2.79
C PRO A 145 19.47 -3.35 -1.48
N ASP A 146 19.67 -2.06 -1.58
CA ASP A 146 19.99 -1.18 -0.46
C ASP A 146 19.37 0.23 -0.63
N PRO A 147 19.36 1.07 0.42
CA PRO A 147 18.83 2.43 0.35
C PRO A 147 19.57 3.34 -0.64
N ALA A 148 20.90 3.18 -0.80
CA ALA A 148 21.67 4.01 -1.73
C ALA A 148 21.28 3.73 -3.18
N ALA A 149 21.00 2.48 -3.53
CA ALA A 149 20.46 2.12 -4.85
C ALA A 149 19.06 2.71 -5.07
N ALA A 150 18.22 2.75 -4.02
CA ALA A 150 16.90 3.38 -4.10
C ALA A 150 17.01 4.90 -4.35
N GLU A 151 17.92 5.57 -3.65
CA GLU A 151 18.20 7.01 -3.86
C GLU A 151 18.72 7.29 -5.29
N ARG A 152 19.62 6.45 -5.84
CA ARG A 152 20.04 6.60 -7.23
C ARG A 152 18.89 6.42 -8.21
N CYS A 153 18.04 5.41 -8.01
CA CYS A 153 16.88 5.19 -8.87
C CYS A 153 15.90 6.37 -8.85
N ALA A 154 15.74 7.03 -7.69
CA ALA A 154 14.91 8.21 -7.55
C ALA A 154 15.58 9.49 -8.13
N GLY A 155 16.88 9.66 -7.86
CA GLY A 155 17.62 10.87 -8.23
C GLY A 155 17.83 11.03 -9.74
N ASP A 156 17.82 9.94 -10.49
CA ASP A 156 17.92 9.97 -11.95
C ASP A 156 16.58 10.29 -12.64
N TRP A 157 15.50 10.46 -11.89
CA TRP A 157 14.23 10.85 -12.45
C TRP A 157 14.18 12.36 -12.71
N ASP A 158 13.52 12.73 -13.80
CA ASP A 158 13.40 14.11 -14.27
C ASP A 158 12.78 15.02 -13.20
N PRO A 159 13.52 16.01 -12.66
CA PRO A 159 12.99 16.94 -11.67
C PRO A 159 11.88 17.85 -12.20
N GLY A 160 11.72 17.97 -13.53
CA GLY A 160 10.63 18.69 -14.18
C GLY A 160 9.34 17.87 -14.33
N SER A 161 9.39 16.57 -14.02
CA SER A 161 8.22 15.69 -14.08
C SER A 161 7.21 16.00 -12.99
N PRO A 162 5.91 15.99 -13.28
CA PRO A 162 4.87 16.06 -12.24
C PRO A 162 4.80 14.79 -11.39
N ILE A 163 5.39 13.66 -11.86
CA ILE A 163 5.45 12.41 -11.10
C ILE A 163 6.52 12.50 -10.03
N ARG A 164 6.12 12.35 -8.78
CA ARG A 164 6.99 12.46 -7.62
C ARG A 164 7.65 11.11 -7.30
N ALA A 165 8.99 11.09 -7.24
CA ALA A 165 9.74 9.97 -6.71
C ALA A 165 9.81 10.07 -5.17
N VAL A 166 9.45 8.99 -4.48
CA VAL A 166 9.47 8.89 -3.01
C VAL A 166 10.28 7.67 -2.60
N VAL A 167 11.34 7.87 -1.83
CA VAL A 167 12.17 6.80 -1.29
C VAL A 167 11.73 6.43 0.12
N SER A 168 11.62 5.15 0.39
CA SER A 168 11.35 4.59 1.71
C SER A 168 12.21 3.35 1.94
N GLY A 169 13.33 3.54 2.63
CA GLY A 169 14.35 2.50 2.81
C GLY A 169 14.88 2.01 1.47
N ARG A 170 14.65 0.73 1.15
CA ARG A 170 15.08 0.11 -0.13
C ARG A 170 14.03 0.20 -1.24
N LYS A 171 12.97 0.97 -1.04
CA LYS A 171 11.84 1.06 -1.95
C LYS A 171 11.77 2.46 -2.56
N VAL A 172 11.41 2.51 -3.83
CA VAL A 172 11.13 3.74 -4.56
C VAL A 172 9.72 3.67 -5.14
N TYR A 173 8.98 4.73 -4.99
CA TYR A 173 7.62 4.89 -5.51
C TYR A 173 7.58 6.11 -6.42
N PHE A 174 6.93 5.99 -7.57
CA PHE A 174 6.73 7.07 -8.53
C PHE A 174 5.24 7.37 -8.61
N PHE A 175 4.80 8.36 -7.82
CA PHE A 175 3.39 8.73 -7.70
C PHE A 175 3.03 9.88 -8.64
N PRO A 176 2.03 9.69 -9.52
CA PRO A 176 1.43 10.80 -10.26
C PRO A 176 0.64 11.70 -9.31
N PRO A 177 0.39 12.97 -9.69
CA PRO A 177 -0.49 13.85 -8.94
C PRO A 177 -1.87 13.20 -8.68
N GLY A 178 -2.39 13.38 -7.48
CA GLY A 178 -3.68 12.85 -7.06
C GLY A 178 -3.67 11.42 -6.51
N VAL A 179 -2.57 10.67 -6.65
CA VAL A 179 -2.41 9.35 -5.99
C VAL A 179 -1.70 9.57 -4.65
N ASP A 180 -2.48 9.81 -3.62
CA ASP A 180 -1.99 10.13 -2.28
C ASP A 180 -2.98 9.67 -1.20
N LYS A 181 -2.48 9.08 -0.11
CA LYS A 181 -3.28 8.62 1.03
C LYS A 181 -4.09 9.73 1.70
N GLY A 182 -3.58 10.96 1.66
CA GLY A 182 -4.20 12.11 2.33
C GLY A 182 -5.29 12.79 1.50
N THR A 183 -5.41 12.47 0.21
CA THR A 183 -6.42 13.03 -0.71
C THR A 183 -7.52 12.03 -1.07
N ALA A 184 -7.39 10.79 -0.65
CA ALA A 184 -8.32 9.69 -0.91
C ALA A 184 -9.56 9.72 0.00
#